data_a9fa97f15a3280b6a7242169a0b3b302
#
_entry.id   a9fa97f15a3280b6a7242169a0b3b302
#
_cell.length_a   1.000
_cell.length_b   1.000
_cell.length_c   1.000
_cell.angle_alpha   90.00
_cell.angle_beta   90.00
_cell.angle_gamma   90.00
#
_symmetry.space_group_name_H-M   'P 1'
#
loop_
_entity.id
_entity.type
_entity.pdbx_description
1 polymer ?
#
loop_
_entity_poly.entity_id
_entity_poly.type
_entity_poly.pdbx_seq_one_letter_code
_entity_poly.pdbx_strand_id
1 'polypeptide(L)'
;MFNYTTTNLSAMPYAQAKVLHFEDGTIQLRSYATIVATIDREGWLSIHGLYSMTTRKHIGAFMREFTGMEYQTAKQIYTDGYQMNIHTGEVIPLC
;
A
#
# COMPACT_ATOMS: atom_id res chain seq x y z
N MET A 1 -1.67 -10.71 19.13
CA MET A 1 -1.40 -11.11 17.74
C MET A 1 -2.62 -10.80 16.88
N PHE A 2 -2.40 -10.18 15.74
CA PHE A 2 -3.50 -9.85 14.83
C PHE A 2 -3.66 -10.96 13.81
N ASN A 3 -4.90 -11.42 13.64
CA ASN A 3 -5.22 -12.34 12.56
C ASN A 3 -5.39 -11.54 11.26
N TYR A 4 -5.06 -12.17 10.16
CA TYR A 4 -5.24 -11.56 8.85
C TYR A 4 -5.58 -12.63 7.82
N THR A 5 -6.21 -12.21 6.73
CA THR A 5 -6.43 -13.01 5.54
C THR A 5 -5.64 -12.41 4.40
N THR A 6 -5.34 -13.21 3.38
CA THR A 6 -4.61 -12.73 2.22
C THR A 6 -5.46 -12.84 0.97
N THR A 7 -5.32 -11.86 0.09
CA THR A 7 -5.94 -11.89 -1.24
C THR A 7 -4.89 -11.51 -2.28
N ASN A 8 -5.19 -11.76 -3.54
CA ASN A 8 -4.34 -11.32 -4.64
C ASN A 8 -4.74 -9.92 -5.07
N LEU A 9 -3.82 -9.20 -5.72
CA LEU A 9 -4.17 -7.95 -6.39
C LEU A 9 -5.11 -8.27 -7.56
N SER A 10 -6.23 -7.55 -7.66
CA SER A 10 -7.24 -7.82 -8.68
C SER A 10 -6.68 -7.67 -10.10
N ALA A 11 -5.85 -6.64 -10.32
CA ALA A 11 -5.26 -6.38 -11.64
C ALA A 11 -4.07 -7.30 -11.96
N MET A 12 -3.51 -7.96 -10.95
CA MET A 12 -2.31 -8.80 -11.10
C MET A 12 -2.44 -10.08 -10.26
N PRO A 13 -3.44 -10.93 -10.54
CA PRO A 13 -3.75 -12.06 -9.65
C PRO A 13 -2.67 -13.14 -9.59
N TYR A 14 -1.77 -13.18 -10.57
CA TYR A 14 -0.68 -14.17 -10.61
C TYR A 14 0.66 -13.58 -10.18
N ALA A 15 0.68 -12.31 -9.73
CA ALA A 15 1.92 -11.67 -9.30
C ALA A 15 2.40 -12.23 -7.97
N GLN A 16 3.70 -12.06 -7.70
CA GLN A 16 4.31 -12.38 -6.40
C GLN A 16 3.99 -11.25 -5.41
N ALA A 17 2.71 -10.98 -5.25
CA ALA A 17 2.21 -9.91 -4.38
C ALA A 17 0.94 -10.38 -3.70
N LYS A 18 0.81 -10.07 -2.42
CA LYS A 18 -0.36 -10.42 -1.62
C LYS A 18 -0.83 -9.21 -0.85
N VAL A 19 -2.14 -9.12 -0.68
CA VAL A 19 -2.76 -8.08 0.16
C VAL A 19 -3.16 -8.76 1.47
N LEU A 20 -2.70 -8.21 2.58
CA LEU A 20 -2.99 -8.72 3.91
C LEU A 20 -4.10 -7.86 4.52
N HIS A 21 -5.21 -8.50 4.88
CA HIS A 21 -6.37 -7.82 5.48
C HIS A 21 -6.43 -8.20 6.96
N PHE A 22 -6.10 -7.24 7.82
CA PHE A 22 -6.08 -7.46 9.27
C PHE A 22 -7.45 -7.23 9.88
N GLU A 23 -7.72 -7.87 11.02
CA GLU A 23 -9.01 -7.77 11.70
C GLU A 23 -9.35 -6.34 12.11
N ASP A 24 -8.34 -5.52 12.42
CA ASP A 24 -8.55 -4.13 12.86
C ASP A 24 -8.83 -3.17 11.69
N GLY A 25 -8.84 -3.67 10.46
CA GLY A 25 -9.08 -2.85 9.28
C GLY A 25 -7.80 -2.40 8.57
N THR A 26 -6.62 -2.70 9.11
CA THR A 26 -5.35 -2.41 8.44
C THR A 26 -5.20 -3.28 7.21
N ILE A 27 -4.69 -2.70 6.13
CA ILE A 27 -4.41 -3.40 4.88
C ILE A 27 -2.94 -3.19 4.54
N GLN A 28 -2.23 -4.27 4.20
CA GLN A 28 -0.82 -4.18 3.81
C GLN A 28 -0.60 -4.86 2.48
N LEU A 29 0.31 -4.32 1.68
CA LEU A 29 0.78 -4.93 0.46
C LEU A 29 2.13 -5.59 0.72
N ARG A 30 2.22 -6.89 0.48
CA ARG A 30 3.49 -7.61 0.49
C ARG A 30 3.90 -7.87 -0.95
N SER A 31 5.09 -7.41 -1.33
CA SER A 31 5.70 -7.67 -2.62
C SER A 31 6.85 -8.63 -2.39
N TYR A 32 6.75 -9.82 -2.96
CA TYR A 32 7.65 -10.94 -2.64
C TYR A 32 7.59 -11.22 -1.13
N ALA A 33 8.65 -10.98 -0.40
CA ALA A 33 8.70 -11.23 1.05
C ALA A 33 8.68 -9.94 1.88
N THR A 34 8.47 -8.78 1.25
CA THR A 34 8.62 -7.47 1.91
C THR A 34 7.29 -6.73 1.95
N ILE A 35 6.93 -6.18 3.11
CA ILE A 35 5.79 -5.28 3.22
C ILE A 35 6.23 -3.92 2.68
N VAL A 36 5.56 -3.45 1.62
CA VAL A 36 5.96 -2.24 0.90
C VAL A 36 4.96 -1.09 1.03
N ALA A 37 3.75 -1.36 1.48
CA ALA A 37 2.73 -0.34 1.68
C ALA A 37 1.78 -0.76 2.78
N THR A 38 1.25 0.22 3.52
CA THR A 38 0.28 -0.02 4.59
C THR A 38 -0.78 1.08 4.55
N ILE A 39 -2.05 0.68 4.66
CA ILE A 39 -3.16 1.59 4.92
C ILE A 39 -3.69 1.17 6.28
N ASP A 40 -3.54 2.05 7.30
CA ASP A 40 -4.01 1.70 8.63
C ASP A 40 -5.53 1.82 8.72
N ARG A 41 -6.08 1.43 9.87
CA ARG A 41 -7.55 1.41 10.07
C ARG A 41 -8.19 2.80 9.95
N GLU A 42 -7.40 3.86 10.10
CA GLU A 42 -7.89 5.24 9.99
C GLU A 42 -7.72 5.80 8.58
N GLY A 43 -7.13 5.02 7.68
CA GLY A 43 -6.96 5.43 6.28
C GLY A 43 -5.62 6.08 5.98
N TRP A 44 -4.65 6.01 6.88
CA TRP A 44 -3.32 6.56 6.62
C TRP A 44 -2.49 5.60 5.79
N LEU A 45 -2.14 6.06 4.60
CA LEU A 45 -1.32 5.33 3.64
C LEU A 45 0.15 5.65 3.84
N SER A 46 0.96 4.63 4.06
CA SER A 46 2.42 4.73 4.16
C SER A 46 3.05 3.84 3.09
N ILE A 47 4.06 4.35 2.41
CA ILE A 47 4.86 3.58 1.45
C ILE A 47 6.22 3.35 2.07
N HIS A 48 6.62 2.08 2.18
CA HIS A 48 7.84 1.70 2.90
C HIS A 48 9.06 1.66 2.00
N GLY A 49 8.88 1.49 0.70
CA GLY A 49 9.96 1.49 -0.26
C GLY A 49 9.43 1.19 -1.65
N LEU A 50 10.16 1.65 -2.67
CA LEU A 50 9.76 1.42 -4.05
C LEU A 50 10.47 0.23 -4.68
N TYR A 51 11.65 -0.10 -4.18
CA TYR A 51 12.44 -1.27 -4.55
C TYR A 51 12.58 -1.45 -6.08
N SER A 52 12.16 -2.59 -6.63
CA SER A 52 12.33 -2.92 -8.05
C SER A 52 11.17 -2.41 -8.91
N MET A 53 11.34 -2.46 -10.23
CA MET A 53 10.27 -2.12 -11.18
C MET A 53 9.03 -2.99 -10.95
N THR A 54 9.21 -4.27 -10.65
CA THR A 54 8.09 -5.17 -10.39
C THR A 54 7.33 -4.76 -9.15
N THR A 55 8.05 -4.41 -8.07
CA THR A 55 7.43 -3.91 -6.84
C THR A 55 6.64 -2.63 -7.10
N ARG A 56 7.17 -1.74 -7.95
CA ARG A 56 6.47 -0.49 -8.30
C ARG A 56 5.16 -0.78 -9.04
N LYS A 57 5.12 -1.79 -9.89
CA LYS A 57 3.89 -2.24 -10.55
C LYS A 57 2.89 -2.78 -9.54
N HIS A 58 3.37 -3.53 -8.54
CA HIS A 58 2.52 -4.03 -7.46
C HIS A 58 1.91 -2.87 -6.68
N ILE A 59 2.71 -1.85 -6.34
CA ILE A 59 2.24 -0.68 -5.62
C ILE A 59 1.20 0.07 -6.45
N GLY A 60 1.43 0.25 -7.75
CA GLY A 60 0.48 0.90 -8.64
C GLY A 60 -0.87 0.20 -8.67
N ALA A 61 -0.86 -1.14 -8.80
CA ALA A 61 -2.09 -1.92 -8.79
C ALA A 61 -2.82 -1.82 -7.44
N PHE A 62 -2.06 -1.86 -6.34
CA PHE A 62 -2.59 -1.71 -4.99
C PHE A 62 -3.25 -0.33 -4.80
N MET A 63 -2.58 0.73 -5.24
CA MET A 63 -3.11 2.08 -5.16
C MET A 63 -4.43 2.21 -5.89
N ARG A 64 -4.49 1.72 -7.12
CA ARG A 64 -5.73 1.80 -7.91
C ARG A 64 -6.86 1.01 -7.28
N GLU A 65 -6.56 -0.16 -6.72
CA GLU A 65 -7.59 -1.02 -6.14
C GLU A 65 -8.15 -0.47 -4.83
N PHE A 66 -7.29 0.05 -3.95
CA PHE A 66 -7.68 0.40 -2.59
C PHE A 66 -7.83 1.90 -2.34
N THR A 67 -7.28 2.76 -3.20
CA THR A 67 -7.35 4.21 -3.00
C THR A 67 -7.95 4.94 -4.19
N GLY A 68 -8.00 4.31 -5.36
CA GLY A 68 -8.40 4.98 -6.59
C GLY A 68 -7.36 5.94 -7.15
N MET A 69 -6.18 6.00 -6.54
CA MET A 69 -5.11 6.90 -6.97
C MET A 69 -4.05 6.13 -7.75
N GLU A 70 -3.22 6.87 -8.50
CA GLU A 70 -2.18 6.30 -9.33
C GLU A 70 -0.89 6.11 -8.55
N TYR A 71 0.02 5.30 -9.12
CA TYR A 71 1.35 5.05 -8.55
C TYR A 71 2.13 6.35 -8.28
N GLN A 72 1.95 7.38 -9.12
CA GLN A 72 2.67 8.64 -8.95
C GLN A 72 2.41 9.29 -7.59
N THR A 73 1.20 9.13 -7.05
CA THR A 73 0.88 9.63 -5.71
C THR A 73 1.71 8.89 -4.66
N ALA A 74 1.81 7.56 -4.77
CA ALA A 74 2.63 6.77 -3.84
C ALA A 74 4.11 7.17 -3.92
N LYS A 75 4.62 7.35 -5.13
CA LYS A 75 5.99 7.76 -5.35
C LYS A 75 6.25 9.13 -4.73
N GLN A 76 5.32 10.07 -4.89
CA GLN A 76 5.48 11.42 -4.38
C GLN A 76 5.53 11.44 -2.85
N ILE A 77 4.57 10.78 -2.18
CA ILE A 77 4.55 10.78 -0.72
C ILE A 77 5.77 10.05 -0.14
N TYR A 78 6.22 8.98 -0.80
CA TYR A 78 7.43 8.27 -0.36
C TYR A 78 8.66 9.16 -0.49
N THR A 79 8.82 9.82 -1.65
CA THR A 79 9.97 10.69 -1.91
C THR A 79 10.01 11.86 -0.93
N ASP A 80 8.86 12.43 -0.60
CA ASP A 80 8.76 13.58 0.31
C ASP A 80 8.79 13.17 1.78
N GLY A 81 8.71 11.88 2.10
CA GLY A 81 8.72 11.40 3.47
C GLY A 81 7.40 11.62 4.20
N TYR A 82 6.28 11.60 3.48
CA TYR A 82 4.95 11.80 4.05
C TYR A 82 4.12 10.53 4.04
N GLN A 83 3.09 10.53 4.87
CA GLN A 83 1.95 9.61 4.76
C GLN A 83 0.72 10.43 4.39
N MET A 84 -0.28 9.79 3.78
CA MET A 84 -1.47 10.48 3.31
C MET A 84 -2.72 9.76 3.79
N ASN A 85 -3.71 10.53 4.24
CA ASN A 85 -5.01 9.95 4.56
C ASN A 85 -5.81 9.78 3.27
N ILE A 86 -6.22 8.55 2.96
CA ILE A 86 -6.91 8.24 1.70
C ILE A 86 -8.35 8.76 1.68
N HIS A 87 -8.91 9.11 2.83
CA HIS A 87 -10.28 9.64 2.91
C HIS A 87 -10.33 11.15 2.81
N THR A 88 -9.33 11.86 3.34
CA THR A 88 -9.33 13.33 3.41
C THR A 88 -8.32 13.97 2.48
N GLY A 89 -7.31 13.23 2.02
CA GLY A 89 -6.22 13.77 1.22
C GLY A 89 -5.14 14.49 2.04
N GLU A 90 -5.30 14.55 3.35
CA GLU A 90 -4.32 15.20 4.21
C GLU A 90 -2.99 14.46 4.18
N VAL A 91 -1.88 15.21 4.20
CA VAL A 91 -0.53 14.63 4.24
C VAL A 91 0.19 15.14 5.48
N ILE A 92 0.91 14.25 6.16
CA ILE A 92 1.74 14.60 7.33
C ILE A 92 3.07 13.86 7.23
N PRO A 93 4.13 14.39 7.86
CA PRO A 93 5.42 13.69 7.88
C PRO A 93 5.30 12.31 8.52
N LEU A 94 6.11 11.36 8.03
CA LEU A 94 6.12 10.00 8.56
C LEU A 94 6.73 9.91 9.95
N CYS A 95 7.60 10.82 10.34
CA CYS A 95 8.25 10.76 11.65
C CYS A 95 8.27 12.13 12.34
#